data_e770348deca2584c506be556741610d3
#
_entry.id   e770348deca2584c506be556741610d3
#
_cell.length_a   1.000
_cell.length_b   1.000
_cell.length_c   1.000
_cell.angle_alpha   90.00
_cell.angle_beta   90.00
_cell.angle_gamma   90.00
#
_symmetry.space_group_name_H-M   'P 1'
#
loop_
_entity.id
_entity.type
_entity.pdbx_description
1 polymer ?
#
loop_
_entity_poly.entity_id
_entity_poly.type
_entity_poly.pdbx_seq_one_letter_code
_entity_poly.pdbx_strand_id
1 'polypeptide(L)'
;QLIELSSPLQDGKYALSALNDLLGGTKIDNQFIPDEEINIPTSGDLGPENIGPIFAGLLPEEVIVCDEAATSGFFVTPHAWNAKPLDWLALTGGSIGQGLPLATGAAIGAPDRPVVCLHGDGGAMYTLQALWTQARESLNVTNIIFSNRSYAILKVELDRVGALGTGDRAASMFS
;
A
#
# COMPACT_ATOMS: atom_id res chain seq x y z
N GLN A 1 13.94 -24.66 13.82
CA GLN A 1 12.96 -25.67 13.38
C GLN A 1 11.75 -24.92 12.82
N LEU A 2 11.33 -25.21 11.59
CA LEU A 2 10.08 -24.71 11.02
C LEU A 2 8.98 -25.73 11.31
N ILE A 3 7.83 -25.21 11.79
CA ILE A 3 6.64 -26.03 12.08
C ILE A 3 5.53 -25.48 11.19
N GLU A 4 4.96 -26.33 10.35
CA GLU A 4 3.80 -26.00 9.55
C GLU A 4 2.56 -25.98 10.45
N LEU A 5 1.89 -24.83 10.56
CA LEU A 5 0.68 -24.67 11.36
C LEU A 5 -0.58 -25.07 10.58
N SER A 6 -0.62 -24.74 9.30
CA SER A 6 -1.71 -25.10 8.38
C SER A 6 -1.21 -25.14 6.95
N SER A 7 -1.80 -26.02 6.14
CA SER A 7 -1.60 -26.05 4.70
C SER A 7 -2.49 -25.03 3.98
N PRO A 8 -2.23 -24.67 2.71
CA PRO A 8 -3.08 -23.78 1.94
C PRO A 8 -4.53 -24.23 1.75
N LEU A 9 -4.82 -25.52 2.01
CA LEU A 9 -6.16 -26.09 1.91
C LEU A 9 -6.92 -26.11 3.24
N GLN A 10 -6.30 -25.61 4.30
CA GLN A 10 -6.88 -25.58 5.65
C GLN A 10 -7.23 -24.13 6.05
N ASP A 11 -8.15 -23.99 7.00
CA ASP A 11 -8.51 -22.68 7.55
C ASP A 11 -7.38 -22.14 8.45
N GLY A 12 -6.56 -21.24 7.91
CA GLY A 12 -5.45 -20.60 8.62
C GLY A 12 -5.91 -19.77 9.82
N LYS A 13 -7.08 -19.13 9.75
CA LYS A 13 -7.65 -18.36 10.85
C LYS A 13 -8.00 -19.28 12.02
N TYR A 14 -8.63 -20.41 11.73
CA TYR A 14 -8.92 -21.40 12.76
C TYR A 14 -7.65 -21.96 13.40
N ALA A 15 -6.63 -22.28 12.59
CA ALA A 15 -5.35 -22.78 13.07
C ALA A 15 -4.64 -21.77 13.99
N LEU A 16 -4.64 -20.48 13.65
CA LEU A 16 -4.11 -19.41 14.50
C LEU A 16 -4.89 -19.25 15.80
N SER A 17 -6.23 -19.32 15.74
CA SER A 17 -7.06 -19.26 16.94
C SER A 17 -6.79 -20.44 17.89
N ALA A 18 -6.71 -21.65 17.35
CA ALA A 18 -6.40 -22.84 18.13
C ALA A 18 -4.99 -22.78 18.76
N LEU A 19 -4.00 -22.26 18.04
CA LEU A 19 -2.67 -22.02 18.57
C LEU A 19 -2.70 -21.00 19.71
N ASN A 20 -3.41 -19.90 19.54
CA ASN A 20 -3.57 -18.87 20.58
C ASN A 20 -4.18 -19.46 21.86
N ASP A 21 -5.21 -20.29 21.74
CA ASP A 21 -5.86 -20.95 22.87
C ASP A 21 -4.91 -21.94 23.57
N LEU A 22 -4.13 -22.71 22.80
CA LEU A 22 -3.11 -23.63 23.33
C LEU A 22 -1.99 -22.91 24.09
N LEU A 23 -1.63 -21.72 23.66
CA LEU A 23 -0.61 -20.88 24.31
C LEU A 23 -1.15 -20.07 25.48
N GLY A 24 -2.44 -20.18 25.78
CA GLY A 24 -3.09 -19.41 26.85
C GLY A 24 -3.21 -17.92 26.51
N GLY A 25 -3.25 -17.57 25.23
CA GLY A 25 -3.42 -16.21 24.79
C GLY A 25 -4.74 -15.61 25.25
N THR A 26 -4.69 -14.40 25.77
CA THR A 26 -5.88 -13.63 26.15
C THR A 26 -6.34 -12.77 24.97
N LYS A 27 -7.66 -12.55 24.85
CA LYS A 27 -8.16 -11.51 23.96
C LYS A 27 -7.60 -10.16 24.44
N ILE A 28 -6.79 -9.54 23.60
CA ILE A 28 -6.46 -8.14 23.78
C ILE A 28 -7.67 -7.35 23.31
N ASP A 29 -8.23 -6.55 24.20
CA ASP A 29 -9.24 -5.55 23.79
C ASP A 29 -8.48 -4.48 22.98
N ASN A 30 -8.46 -4.66 21.66
CA ASN A 30 -7.79 -3.77 20.74
C ASN A 30 -8.56 -2.43 20.67
N GLN A 31 -8.47 -1.63 21.72
CA GLN A 31 -8.67 -0.21 21.56
C GLN A 31 -7.44 0.33 20.83
N PHE A 32 -7.62 0.72 19.58
CA PHE A 32 -6.61 1.45 18.84
C PHE A 32 -6.34 2.76 19.60
N ILE A 33 -5.17 2.87 20.18
CA ILE A 33 -4.66 4.10 20.78
C ILE A 33 -3.50 4.52 19.89
N PRO A 34 -3.62 5.63 19.12
CA PRO A 34 -2.49 6.17 18.38
C PRO A 34 -1.32 6.43 19.33
N ASP A 35 -0.14 6.00 18.99
CA ASP A 35 1.06 6.25 19.80
C ASP A 35 1.40 7.74 19.86
N GLU A 36 1.05 8.49 18.82
CA GLU A 36 1.29 9.93 18.69
C GLU A 36 0.13 10.62 17.96
N GLU A 37 -0.14 11.88 18.32
CA GLU A 37 -1.06 12.74 17.58
C GLU A 37 -0.44 13.11 16.23
N ILE A 38 -1.19 12.87 15.14
CA ILE A 38 -0.72 13.19 13.79
C ILE A 38 -0.74 14.70 13.61
N ASN A 39 0.43 15.31 13.52
CA ASN A 39 0.56 16.73 13.19
C ASN A 39 0.52 16.91 11.67
N ILE A 40 -0.63 17.39 11.16
CA ILE A 40 -0.83 17.64 9.73
C ILE A 40 -0.28 19.02 9.38
N PRO A 41 0.75 19.12 8.52
CA PRO A 41 1.21 20.41 8.00
C PRO A 41 0.09 21.15 7.27
N THR A 42 -0.08 22.45 7.58
CA THR A 42 -1.17 23.29 7.02
C THR A 42 -0.73 24.13 5.83
N SER A 43 0.55 24.13 5.50
CA SER A 43 1.13 24.94 4.40
C SER A 43 2.45 24.34 3.94
N GLY A 44 2.91 24.74 2.76
CA GLY A 44 4.14 24.28 2.13
C GLY A 44 3.90 23.39 0.91
N ASP A 45 4.97 23.09 0.18
CA ASP A 45 4.92 22.18 -0.96
C ASP A 45 4.82 20.71 -0.49
N LEU A 46 4.13 19.89 -1.26
CA LEU A 46 4.08 18.45 -1.00
C LEU A 46 5.43 17.80 -1.36
N GLY A 47 6.01 17.12 -0.39
CA GLY A 47 7.28 16.42 -0.54
C GLY A 47 7.35 15.16 0.32
N PRO A 48 8.44 14.38 0.18
CA PRO A 48 8.61 13.14 0.93
C PRO A 48 8.51 13.31 2.44
N GLU A 49 8.95 14.47 2.96
CA GLU A 49 9.00 14.75 4.40
C GLU A 49 7.64 15.05 5.04
N ASN A 50 6.62 15.41 4.23
CA ASN A 50 5.32 15.82 4.76
C ASN A 50 4.14 15.03 4.24
N ILE A 51 4.29 14.28 3.14
CA ILE A 51 3.19 13.52 2.55
C ILE A 51 2.63 12.44 3.48
N GLY A 52 3.48 11.81 4.28
CA GLY A 52 3.07 10.74 5.21
C GLY A 52 2.11 11.22 6.29
N PRO A 53 2.46 12.25 7.09
CA PRO A 53 1.54 12.83 8.09
C PRO A 53 0.25 13.36 7.47
N ILE A 54 0.33 14.04 6.32
CA ILE A 54 -0.85 14.54 5.61
C ILE A 54 -1.77 13.38 5.22
N PHE A 55 -1.21 12.36 4.60
CA PHE A 55 -1.97 11.18 4.19
C PHE A 55 -2.65 10.52 5.39
N ALA A 56 -1.87 10.14 6.41
CA ALA A 56 -2.39 9.43 7.57
C ALA A 56 -3.47 10.23 8.33
N GLY A 57 -3.31 11.56 8.43
CA GLY A 57 -4.26 12.42 9.12
C GLY A 57 -5.55 12.72 8.36
N LEU A 58 -5.54 12.58 7.02
CA LEU A 58 -6.71 12.81 6.17
C LEU A 58 -7.47 11.53 5.82
N LEU A 59 -6.93 10.35 6.13
CA LEU A 59 -7.62 9.09 5.84
C LEU A 59 -8.95 9.00 6.59
N PRO A 60 -10.04 8.67 5.89
CA PRO A 60 -11.30 8.37 6.55
C PRO A 60 -11.20 7.08 7.36
N GLU A 61 -12.10 6.93 8.33
CA GLU A 61 -12.25 5.70 9.09
C GLU A 61 -12.73 4.55 8.18
N GLU A 62 -12.26 3.32 8.47
CA GLU A 62 -12.58 2.11 7.71
C GLU A 62 -12.21 2.16 6.22
N VAL A 63 -11.31 3.07 5.82
CA VAL A 63 -10.81 3.12 4.44
C VAL A 63 -10.06 1.84 4.06
N ILE A 64 -10.15 1.46 2.80
CA ILE A 64 -9.31 0.42 2.21
C ILE A 64 -8.19 1.11 1.42
N VAL A 65 -6.96 0.92 1.82
CA VAL A 65 -5.77 1.43 1.10
C VAL A 65 -5.19 0.32 0.25
N CYS A 66 -5.06 0.57 -1.06
CA CYS A 66 -4.38 -0.32 -2.00
C CYS A 66 -3.02 0.30 -2.35
N ASP A 67 -1.93 -0.29 -1.85
CA ASP A 67 -0.61 0.32 -1.92
C ASP A 67 0.28 -0.33 -2.99
N GLU A 68 0.60 0.44 -4.01
CA GLU A 68 1.64 0.21 -5.00
C GLU A 68 2.47 1.50 -5.22
N ALA A 69 2.70 2.28 -4.17
CA ALA A 69 3.48 3.51 -4.27
C ALA A 69 4.98 3.26 -4.46
N ALA A 70 5.43 2.03 -4.37
CA ALA A 70 6.83 1.62 -4.52
C ALA A 70 7.77 2.45 -3.63
N THR A 71 8.78 3.12 -4.23
CA THR A 71 9.74 3.95 -3.46
C THR A 71 9.09 5.12 -2.73
N SER A 72 7.99 5.68 -3.26
CA SER A 72 7.25 6.76 -2.59
C SER A 72 6.49 6.25 -1.35
N GLY A 73 6.12 4.99 -1.32
CA GLY A 73 5.47 4.34 -0.16
C GLY A 73 6.34 4.35 1.10
N PHE A 74 7.67 4.40 0.96
CA PHE A 74 8.58 4.50 2.10
C PHE A 74 8.34 5.74 2.97
N PHE A 75 7.77 6.79 2.41
CA PHE A 75 7.44 8.02 3.11
C PHE A 75 6.00 8.05 3.66
N VAL A 76 5.14 7.13 3.22
CA VAL A 76 3.71 7.11 3.57
C VAL A 76 3.41 6.00 4.58
N THR A 77 3.84 4.79 4.30
CA THR A 77 3.50 3.59 5.07
C THR A 77 3.82 3.71 6.57
N PRO A 78 4.99 4.25 7.01
CA PRO A 78 5.29 4.37 8.43
C PRO A 78 4.29 5.23 9.21
N HIS A 79 3.71 6.24 8.58
CA HIS A 79 2.73 7.13 9.21
C HIS A 79 1.33 6.51 9.29
N ALA A 80 1.03 5.54 8.43
CA ALA A 80 -0.28 4.86 8.43
C ALA A 80 -0.54 4.06 9.71
N TRP A 81 0.49 3.68 10.45
CA TRP A 81 0.35 3.01 11.74
C TRP A 81 -0.37 3.85 12.80
N ASN A 82 -0.32 5.18 12.68
CA ASN A 82 -0.98 6.12 13.57
C ASN A 82 -2.32 6.64 13.00
N ALA A 83 -2.71 6.19 11.81
CA ALA A 83 -4.01 6.52 11.23
C ALA A 83 -5.15 5.78 11.96
N LYS A 84 -6.40 6.23 11.71
CA LYS A 84 -7.59 5.52 12.18
C LYS A 84 -7.61 4.08 11.64
N PRO A 85 -8.35 3.16 12.27
CA PRO A 85 -8.46 1.78 11.79
C PRO A 85 -8.81 1.71 10.30
N LEU A 86 -8.04 0.93 9.57
CA LEU A 86 -8.14 0.78 8.12
C LEU A 86 -7.69 -0.61 7.67
N ASP A 87 -8.02 -0.99 6.43
CA ASP A 87 -7.43 -2.14 5.78
C ASP A 87 -6.34 -1.71 4.80
N TRP A 88 -5.15 -2.34 4.90
CA TRP A 88 -4.01 -2.05 4.02
C TRP A 88 -3.70 -3.25 3.14
N LEU A 89 -3.95 -3.11 1.83
CA LEU A 89 -3.68 -4.12 0.82
C LEU A 89 -2.37 -3.79 0.11
N ALA A 90 -1.30 -4.48 0.50
CA ALA A 90 0.02 -4.28 -0.09
C ALA A 90 0.19 -5.03 -1.41
N LEU A 91 1.15 -4.58 -2.22
CA LEU A 91 1.55 -5.21 -3.47
C LEU A 91 2.04 -6.65 -3.23
N THR A 92 1.32 -7.63 -3.76
CA THR A 92 1.61 -9.04 -3.55
C THR A 92 2.66 -9.53 -4.55
N GLY A 93 3.77 -10.06 -4.04
CA GLY A 93 4.80 -10.69 -4.85
C GLY A 93 5.51 -9.76 -5.86
N GLY A 94 5.43 -8.44 -5.66
CA GLY A 94 6.03 -7.47 -6.58
C GLY A 94 5.31 -7.39 -7.95
N SER A 95 4.00 -7.71 -8.00
CA SER A 95 3.20 -7.71 -9.23
C SER A 95 2.88 -6.29 -9.67
N ILE A 96 3.81 -5.64 -10.36
CA ILE A 96 3.68 -4.26 -10.85
C ILE A 96 2.41 -4.11 -11.70
N GLY A 97 1.62 -3.06 -11.39
CA GLY A 97 0.33 -2.78 -12.02
C GLY A 97 -0.87 -3.38 -11.28
N GLN A 98 -0.67 -4.03 -10.14
CA GLN A 98 -1.76 -4.60 -9.34
C GLN A 98 -2.65 -3.53 -8.69
N GLY A 99 -2.11 -2.38 -8.30
CA GLY A 99 -2.77 -1.41 -7.43
C GLY A 99 -4.09 -0.87 -7.97
N LEU A 100 -4.13 -0.38 -9.20
CA LEU A 100 -5.35 0.18 -9.81
C LEU A 100 -6.48 -0.86 -9.95
N PRO A 101 -6.25 -2.07 -10.51
CA PRO A 101 -7.29 -3.10 -10.55
C PRO A 101 -7.67 -3.64 -9.16
N LEU A 102 -6.73 -3.70 -8.21
CA LEU A 102 -7.02 -4.08 -6.83
C LEU A 102 -7.97 -3.08 -6.16
N ALA A 103 -7.71 -1.78 -6.32
CA ALA A 103 -8.59 -0.73 -5.82
C ALA A 103 -9.99 -0.78 -6.47
N THR A 104 -10.05 -1.09 -7.77
CA THR A 104 -11.31 -1.32 -8.47
C THR A 104 -12.08 -2.48 -7.85
N GLY A 105 -11.40 -3.61 -7.63
CA GLY A 105 -12.00 -4.80 -7.00
C GLY A 105 -12.44 -4.54 -5.56
N ALA A 106 -11.64 -3.82 -4.78
CA ALA A 106 -11.98 -3.46 -3.41
C ALA A 106 -13.25 -2.60 -3.34
N ALA A 107 -13.37 -1.59 -4.22
CA ALA A 107 -14.54 -0.74 -4.26
C ALA A 107 -15.82 -1.48 -4.72
N ILE A 108 -15.70 -2.47 -5.60
CA ILE A 108 -16.82 -3.33 -5.98
C ILE A 108 -17.21 -4.27 -4.83
N GLY A 109 -16.21 -4.84 -4.15
CA GLY A 109 -16.43 -5.81 -3.05
C GLY A 109 -16.90 -5.17 -1.74
N ALA A 110 -16.62 -3.89 -1.54
CA ALA A 110 -17.00 -3.13 -0.34
C ALA A 110 -17.55 -1.74 -0.73
N PRO A 111 -18.74 -1.66 -1.35
CA PRO A 111 -19.26 -0.43 -1.95
C PRO A 111 -19.55 0.69 -0.94
N ASP A 112 -19.74 0.35 0.33
CA ASP A 112 -20.01 1.31 1.40
C ASP A 112 -18.73 1.89 2.04
N ARG A 113 -17.56 1.42 1.61
CA ARG A 113 -16.27 1.86 2.16
C ARG A 113 -15.50 2.72 1.14
N PRO A 114 -14.84 3.80 1.59
CA PRO A 114 -13.94 4.54 0.72
C PRO A 114 -12.70 3.70 0.39
N VAL A 115 -12.19 3.83 -0.84
CA VAL A 115 -10.96 3.19 -1.27
C VAL A 115 -9.95 4.25 -1.68
N VAL A 116 -8.71 4.11 -1.23
CA VAL A 116 -7.58 4.95 -1.64
C VAL A 116 -6.53 4.08 -2.29
N CYS A 117 -6.17 4.40 -3.52
CA CYS A 117 -5.09 3.75 -4.25
C CYS A 117 -3.85 4.63 -4.24
N LEU A 118 -2.76 4.12 -3.70
CA LEU A 118 -1.43 4.74 -3.78
C LEU A 118 -0.65 4.05 -4.91
N HIS A 119 -0.18 4.82 -5.89
CA HIS A 119 0.47 4.21 -7.04
C HIS A 119 1.63 5.05 -7.57
N GLY A 120 2.72 4.40 -8.00
CA GLY A 120 3.77 5.07 -8.76
C GLY A 120 3.32 5.30 -10.21
N ASP A 121 3.80 6.41 -10.82
CA ASP A 121 3.47 6.76 -12.22
C ASP A 121 3.88 5.66 -13.21
N GLY A 122 5.05 5.06 -13.05
CA GLY A 122 5.51 3.97 -13.92
C GLY A 122 4.67 2.71 -13.80
N GLY A 123 4.35 2.29 -12.57
CA GLY A 123 3.49 1.12 -12.31
C GLY A 123 2.07 1.29 -12.84
N ALA A 124 1.51 2.49 -12.72
CA ALA A 124 0.16 2.80 -13.20
C ALA A 124 -0.01 2.57 -14.71
N MET A 125 1.05 2.73 -15.50
CA MET A 125 1.00 2.52 -16.94
C MET A 125 0.73 1.08 -17.35
N TYR A 126 0.94 0.10 -16.47
CA TYR A 126 0.66 -1.31 -16.77
C TYR A 126 -0.84 -1.62 -16.83
N THR A 127 -1.65 -0.93 -16.05
CA THR A 127 -3.08 -1.23 -15.89
C THR A 127 -3.95 0.04 -15.86
N LEU A 128 -3.52 1.08 -16.55
CA LEU A 128 -4.16 2.40 -16.58
C LEU A 128 -5.66 2.33 -16.96
N GLN A 129 -6.05 1.34 -17.78
CA GLN A 129 -7.44 1.09 -18.16
C GLN A 129 -8.37 0.79 -16.98
N ALA A 130 -7.85 0.43 -15.80
CA ALA A 130 -8.65 0.27 -14.58
C ALA A 130 -9.34 1.58 -14.17
N LEU A 131 -8.72 2.74 -14.43
CA LEU A 131 -9.32 4.06 -14.18
C LEU A 131 -10.60 4.28 -15.00
N TRP A 132 -10.62 3.77 -16.25
CA TRP A 132 -11.84 3.81 -17.07
C TRP A 132 -12.97 2.99 -16.43
N THR A 133 -12.67 1.82 -15.91
CA THR A 133 -13.65 0.99 -15.20
C THR A 133 -14.16 1.70 -13.94
N GLN A 134 -13.27 2.28 -13.14
CA GLN A 134 -13.66 3.04 -11.94
C GLN A 134 -14.60 4.18 -12.28
N ALA A 135 -14.28 4.95 -13.33
CA ALA A 135 -15.12 6.06 -13.78
C ALA A 135 -16.47 5.59 -14.34
N ARG A 136 -16.49 4.54 -15.17
CA ARG A 136 -17.71 3.98 -15.75
C ARG A 136 -18.67 3.47 -14.68
N GLU A 137 -18.15 2.77 -13.69
CA GLU A 137 -18.95 2.18 -12.60
C GLU A 137 -19.19 3.16 -11.45
N SER A 138 -18.71 4.41 -11.57
CA SER A 138 -18.84 5.45 -10.53
C SER A 138 -18.34 4.98 -9.16
N LEU A 139 -17.22 4.27 -9.12
CA LEU A 139 -16.66 3.70 -7.90
C LEU A 139 -16.06 4.77 -6.99
N ASN A 140 -16.25 4.62 -5.67
CA ASN A 140 -15.68 5.50 -4.67
C ASN A 140 -14.18 5.20 -4.44
N VAL A 141 -13.34 5.55 -5.41
CA VAL A 141 -11.89 5.35 -5.37
C VAL A 141 -11.17 6.68 -5.55
N THR A 142 -10.29 7.01 -4.60
CA THR A 142 -9.34 8.12 -4.73
C THR A 142 -7.99 7.56 -5.16
N ASN A 143 -7.53 7.92 -6.37
CA ASN A 143 -6.22 7.50 -6.87
C ASN A 143 -5.19 8.60 -6.63
N ILE A 144 -4.11 8.29 -5.92
CA ILE A 144 -2.97 9.17 -5.65
C ILE A 144 -1.78 8.63 -6.43
N ILE A 145 -1.38 9.35 -7.49
CA ILE A 145 -0.26 8.97 -8.35
C ILE A 145 0.99 9.77 -7.95
N PHE A 146 1.99 9.08 -7.46
CA PHE A 146 3.31 9.65 -7.16
C PHE A 146 4.13 9.74 -8.45
N SER A 147 4.18 10.94 -9.02
CA SER A 147 4.88 11.20 -10.28
C SER A 147 6.32 11.66 -10.02
N ASN A 148 7.24 10.71 -9.90
CA ASN A 148 8.68 10.99 -9.83
C ASN A 148 9.37 10.97 -11.20
N ARG A 149 8.63 10.67 -12.27
CA ARG A 149 9.12 10.56 -13.67
C ARG A 149 10.29 9.60 -13.80
N SER A 150 10.29 8.52 -13.02
CA SER A 150 11.41 7.58 -12.99
C SER A 150 10.93 6.21 -12.51
N TYR A 151 11.49 5.16 -13.07
CA TYR A 151 11.40 3.82 -12.52
C TYR A 151 12.39 3.65 -11.35
N ALA A 152 12.23 4.46 -10.31
CA ALA A 152 13.16 4.54 -9.19
C ALA A 152 13.38 3.20 -8.49
N ILE A 153 12.35 2.36 -8.36
CA ILE A 153 12.47 1.03 -7.77
C ILE A 153 13.44 0.13 -8.56
N LEU A 154 13.44 0.24 -9.90
CA LEU A 154 14.37 -0.54 -10.74
C LEU A 154 15.81 -0.06 -10.56
N LYS A 155 16.03 1.24 -10.33
CA LYS A 155 17.37 1.76 -9.99
C LYS A 155 17.85 1.22 -8.65
N VAL A 156 16.99 1.15 -7.65
CA VAL A 156 17.30 0.54 -6.33
C VAL A 156 17.67 -0.94 -6.49
N GLU A 157 16.93 -1.69 -7.31
CA GLU A 157 17.22 -3.10 -7.55
C GLU A 157 18.54 -3.31 -8.31
N LEU A 158 18.84 -2.46 -9.30
CA LEU A 158 20.13 -2.50 -10.00
C LEU A 158 21.31 -2.21 -9.06
N ASP A 159 21.15 -1.25 -8.15
CA ASP A 159 22.17 -0.97 -7.13
C ASP A 159 22.39 -2.16 -6.21
N ARG A 160 21.29 -2.75 -5.74
CA ARG A 160 21.32 -3.94 -4.87
C ARG A 160 22.08 -5.12 -5.44
N VAL A 161 22.02 -5.31 -6.76
CA VAL A 161 22.74 -6.40 -7.45
C VAL A 161 24.11 -5.95 -8.02
N GLY A 162 24.54 -4.72 -7.72
CA GLY A 162 25.83 -4.18 -8.17
C GLY A 162 25.89 -3.89 -9.68
N ALA A 163 24.75 -3.69 -10.34
CA ALA A 163 24.66 -3.44 -11.79
C ALA A 163 24.51 -1.94 -12.16
N LEU A 164 24.57 -1.04 -11.18
CA LEU A 164 24.61 0.40 -11.46
C LEU A 164 25.90 0.74 -12.25
N GLY A 165 25.73 1.46 -13.36
CA GLY A 165 26.86 1.89 -14.18
C GLY A 165 27.08 1.07 -15.45
N THR A 166 26.13 0.21 -15.83
CA THR A 166 26.21 -0.62 -17.06
C THR A 166 26.06 0.20 -18.38
N GLY A 167 26.07 1.55 -18.31
CA GLY A 167 26.13 2.47 -19.45
C GLY A 167 24.94 3.44 -19.50
N ASP A 168 25.19 4.62 -20.11
CA ASP A 168 24.23 5.73 -20.18
C ASP A 168 22.91 5.36 -20.87
N ARG A 169 22.96 4.49 -21.89
CA ARG A 169 21.77 4.06 -22.61
C ARG A 169 20.84 3.19 -21.73
N ALA A 170 21.40 2.31 -20.92
CA ALA A 170 20.61 1.52 -19.99
C ALA A 170 20.02 2.40 -18.90
N ALA A 171 20.80 3.34 -18.34
CA ALA A 171 20.37 4.29 -17.34
C ALA A 171 19.22 5.20 -17.83
N SER A 172 19.24 5.64 -19.09
CA SER A 172 18.19 6.47 -19.67
C SER A 172 16.84 5.78 -19.83
N MET A 173 16.78 4.44 -19.75
CA MET A 173 15.52 3.69 -19.79
C MET A 173 14.72 3.77 -18.49
N PHE A 174 15.32 4.30 -17.43
CA PHE A 174 14.67 4.41 -16.11
C PHE A 174 14.29 5.86 -15.74
N SER A 175 14.40 6.79 -16.68
CA SER A 175 14.08 8.22 -16.52
C SER A 175 12.95 8.65 -17.45
#